data_4dad1c8802ffeba6666a46b283aedba2
#
_entry.id   4dad1c8802ffeba6666a46b283aedba2
#
_cell.length_a   1.000
_cell.length_b   1.000
_cell.length_c   1.000
_cell.angle_alpha   90.00
_cell.angle_beta   90.00
_cell.angle_gamma   90.00
#
_symmetry.space_group_name_H-M   'P 1'
#
loop_
_entity.id
_entity.type
_entity.pdbx_description
1 polymer ?
#
loop_
_entity_poly.entity_id
_entity_poly.type
_entity_poly.pdbx_seq_one_letter_code
_entity_poly.pdbx_strand_id
1 'polypeptide(L)'
;MAASNPPDAEIAALLRRRPRIALVGASDKPERASFRVMRFLLDHGFEVVPVNPVLAGRSIHGRRVVASLAEAAPLDMVDVFRRSEEAGAVIEEAVALGAKAVWLQLGVIAEEAAARARSRGVMVVQDRCPAIEWPRLGLDG
;
A
#
# COMPACT_ATOMS: atom_id res chain seq x y z
N MET A 1 -14.62 10.57 13.62
CA MET A 1 -13.34 10.32 14.28
C MET A 1 -12.25 10.15 13.25
N ALA A 2 -11.08 10.70 13.52
CA ALA A 2 -9.93 10.47 12.66
C ALA A 2 -9.47 9.02 12.77
N ALA A 3 -8.94 8.48 11.67
CA ALA A 3 -8.35 7.16 11.68
C ALA A 3 -7.14 7.12 12.61
N SER A 4 -6.96 6.00 13.30
CA SER A 4 -5.80 5.77 14.14
C SER A 4 -4.58 5.49 13.26
N ASN A 5 -3.49 6.23 13.48
CA ASN A 5 -2.25 6.08 12.71
C ASN A 5 -1.02 6.14 13.62
N PRO A 6 0.09 5.54 13.17
CA PRO A 6 1.38 5.74 13.85
C PRO A 6 1.81 7.22 13.82
N PRO A 7 2.71 7.63 14.71
CA PRO A 7 3.29 8.98 14.65
C PRO A 7 4.01 9.24 13.34
N ASP A 8 4.08 10.52 12.95
CA ASP A 8 4.75 10.93 11.71
C ASP A 8 6.19 10.42 11.60
N ALA A 9 6.91 10.38 12.71
CA ALA A 9 8.30 9.88 12.70
C ALA A 9 8.38 8.42 12.24
N GLU A 10 7.42 7.59 12.64
CA GLU A 10 7.39 6.18 12.24
C GLU A 10 6.98 6.03 10.77
N ILE A 11 6.02 6.84 10.32
CA ILE A 11 5.61 6.84 8.90
C ILE A 11 6.78 7.28 8.03
N ALA A 12 7.49 8.34 8.43
CA ALA A 12 8.65 8.83 7.71
C ALA A 12 9.75 7.76 7.63
N ALA A 13 10.02 7.08 8.75
CA ALA A 13 11.02 6.01 8.77
C ALA A 13 10.65 4.87 7.83
N LEU A 14 9.38 4.49 7.80
CA LEU A 14 8.88 3.47 6.88
C LEU A 14 9.15 3.87 5.42
N LEU A 15 8.75 5.07 5.04
CA LEU A 15 8.89 5.54 3.65
C LEU A 15 10.36 5.72 3.26
N ARG A 16 11.22 6.18 4.16
CA ARG A 16 12.65 6.33 3.89
C ARG A 16 13.34 5.03 3.54
N ARG A 17 12.89 3.94 4.12
CA ARG A 17 13.45 2.61 3.83
C ARG A 17 13.09 2.12 2.43
N ARG A 18 12.12 2.77 1.78
CA ARG A 18 11.60 2.36 0.48
C ARG A 18 11.29 0.87 0.44
N PRO A 19 10.37 0.39 1.27
CA PRO A 19 10.00 -1.02 1.29
C PRO A 19 9.46 -1.46 -0.07
N ARG A 20 9.63 -2.73 -0.40
CA ARG A 20 9.01 -3.30 -1.59
C ARG A 20 7.50 -3.29 -1.40
N ILE A 21 6.78 -2.75 -2.38
CA ILE A 21 5.34 -2.51 -2.27
C ILE A 21 4.55 -3.45 -3.18
N ALA A 22 3.60 -4.19 -2.60
CA ALA A 22 2.54 -4.84 -3.37
C ALA A 22 1.35 -3.86 -3.40
N LEU A 23 1.01 -3.37 -4.58
CA LEU A 23 -0.04 -2.38 -4.76
C LEU A 23 -1.32 -3.08 -5.20
N VAL A 24 -2.25 -3.24 -4.26
CA VAL A 24 -3.52 -3.95 -4.47
C VAL A 24 -4.58 -3.00 -5.02
N GLY A 25 -5.26 -3.42 -6.08
CA GLY A 25 -6.20 -2.58 -6.79
C GLY A 25 -5.52 -1.73 -7.86
N ALA A 26 -4.41 -2.23 -8.41
CA ALA A 26 -3.68 -1.57 -9.47
C ALA A 26 -4.57 -1.37 -10.72
N SER A 27 -4.36 -0.26 -11.43
CA SER A 27 -5.12 0.07 -12.63
C SER A 27 -4.20 0.55 -13.74
N ASP A 28 -4.54 0.20 -14.97
CA ASP A 28 -3.84 0.70 -16.16
C ASP A 28 -4.46 1.98 -16.73
N LYS A 29 -5.47 2.53 -16.04
CA LYS A 29 -6.15 3.76 -16.48
C LYS A 29 -5.52 4.99 -15.86
N PRO A 30 -5.00 5.94 -16.66
CA PRO A 30 -4.28 7.12 -16.14
C PRO A 30 -5.10 7.99 -15.17
N GLU A 31 -6.42 7.99 -15.28
CA GLU A 31 -7.29 8.78 -14.39
C GLU A 31 -7.45 8.16 -13.00
N ARG A 32 -7.04 6.92 -12.79
CA ARG A 32 -7.15 6.26 -11.49
C ARG A 32 -5.99 6.66 -10.57
N ALA A 33 -6.31 6.84 -9.29
CA ALA A 33 -5.31 7.22 -8.30
C ALA A 33 -4.18 6.20 -8.21
N SER A 34 -4.50 4.91 -8.27
CA SER A 34 -3.48 3.86 -8.18
C SER A 34 -2.45 3.95 -9.30
N PHE A 35 -2.88 4.34 -10.50
CA PHE A 35 -1.96 4.53 -11.64
C PHE A 35 -0.97 5.66 -11.35
N ARG A 36 -1.47 6.79 -10.87
CA ARG A 36 -0.63 7.96 -10.60
C ARG A 36 0.29 7.74 -9.39
N VAL A 37 -0.22 7.14 -8.34
CA VAL A 37 0.58 6.86 -7.13
C VAL A 37 1.67 5.85 -7.44
N MET A 38 1.36 4.83 -8.25
CA MET A 38 2.38 3.87 -8.68
C MET A 38 3.52 4.56 -9.42
N ARG A 39 3.18 5.49 -10.34
CA ARG A 39 4.21 6.27 -11.06
C ARG A 39 5.08 7.06 -10.10
N PHE A 40 4.46 7.71 -9.12
CA PHE A 40 5.19 8.45 -8.10
C PHE A 40 6.16 7.54 -7.34
N LEU A 41 5.68 6.39 -6.90
CA LEU A 41 6.52 5.45 -6.12
C LEU A 41 7.71 4.95 -6.93
N LEU A 42 7.48 4.57 -8.18
CA LEU A 42 8.57 4.14 -9.05
C LEU A 42 9.59 5.25 -9.28
N ASP A 43 9.12 6.48 -9.49
CA ASP A 43 10.01 7.64 -9.69
C ASP A 43 10.83 7.96 -8.44
N HIS A 44 10.37 7.55 -7.27
CA HIS A 44 11.07 7.77 -6.00
C HIS A 44 11.87 6.56 -5.53
N GLY A 45 12.11 5.60 -6.41
CA GLY A 45 13.00 4.49 -6.14
C GLY A 45 12.39 3.30 -5.42
N PHE A 46 11.06 3.25 -5.30
CA PHE A 46 10.41 2.08 -4.73
C PHE A 46 10.29 0.96 -5.76
N GLU A 47 10.40 -0.27 -5.30
CA GLU A 47 10.01 -1.43 -6.09
C GLU A 47 8.52 -1.69 -5.87
N VAL A 48 7.74 -1.71 -6.94
CA VAL A 48 6.28 -1.88 -6.87
C VAL A 48 5.84 -3.06 -7.71
N VAL A 49 5.07 -3.95 -7.10
CA VAL A 49 4.41 -5.07 -7.81
C VAL A 49 2.92 -4.79 -7.86
N PRO A 50 2.36 -4.49 -9.04
CA PRO A 50 0.92 -4.24 -9.15
C PRO A 50 0.14 -5.56 -9.05
N VAL A 51 -0.95 -5.54 -8.28
CA VAL A 51 -1.81 -6.71 -8.06
C VAL A 51 -3.22 -6.41 -8.53
N ASN A 52 -3.70 -7.18 -9.51
CA ASN A 52 -5.07 -7.08 -10.00
C ASN A 52 -5.41 -8.36 -10.78
N PRO A 53 -6.37 -9.17 -10.34
CA PRO A 53 -6.68 -10.43 -11.00
C PRO A 53 -7.19 -10.26 -12.44
N VAL A 54 -7.84 -9.14 -12.75
CA VAL A 54 -8.37 -8.87 -14.09
C VAL A 54 -7.27 -8.51 -15.07
N LEU A 55 -6.23 -7.79 -14.61
CA LEU A 55 -5.14 -7.31 -15.45
C LEU A 55 -3.90 -8.21 -15.41
N ALA A 56 -3.97 -9.33 -14.72
CA ALA A 56 -2.82 -10.23 -14.55
C ALA A 56 -2.20 -10.59 -15.90
N GLY A 57 -0.86 -10.53 -15.95
CA GLY A 57 -0.10 -10.79 -17.16
C GLY A 57 0.15 -9.56 -18.03
N ARG A 58 -0.61 -8.48 -17.83
CA ARG A 58 -0.36 -7.20 -18.49
C ARG A 58 0.69 -6.41 -17.74
N SER A 59 1.07 -5.26 -18.27
CA SER A 59 2.05 -4.37 -17.60
C SER A 59 1.42 -3.02 -17.27
N ILE A 60 1.84 -2.46 -16.13
CA ILE A 60 1.50 -1.10 -15.73
C ILE A 60 2.84 -0.41 -15.44
N HIS A 61 3.11 0.70 -16.10
CA HIS A 61 4.40 1.41 -15.95
C HIS A 61 5.60 0.48 -16.12
N GLY A 62 5.49 -0.49 -17.01
CA GLY A 62 6.56 -1.45 -17.27
C GLY A 62 6.70 -2.57 -16.24
N ARG A 63 5.80 -2.67 -15.27
CA ARG A 63 5.81 -3.72 -14.26
C ARG A 63 4.70 -4.72 -14.53
N ARG A 64 5.04 -6.00 -14.47
CA ARG A 64 4.06 -7.07 -14.71
C ARG A 64 3.04 -7.14 -13.59
N VAL A 65 1.77 -7.19 -13.96
CA VAL A 65 0.66 -7.34 -13.01
C VAL A 65 0.53 -8.81 -12.62
N VAL A 66 0.45 -9.06 -11.32
CA VAL A 66 0.17 -10.41 -10.79
C VAL A 66 -1.29 -10.51 -10.33
N ALA A 67 -1.82 -11.73 -10.29
CA ALA A 67 -3.24 -11.96 -10.02
C ALA A 67 -3.58 -11.85 -8.54
N SER A 68 -2.67 -12.20 -7.65
CA SER A 68 -2.95 -12.30 -6.22
C SER A 68 -1.82 -11.71 -5.38
N LEU A 69 -2.15 -11.38 -4.13
CA LEU A 69 -1.18 -10.86 -3.18
C LEU A 69 -0.08 -11.89 -2.91
N ALA A 70 -0.43 -13.17 -2.87
CA ALA A 70 0.55 -14.24 -2.65
C ALA A 70 1.62 -14.26 -3.75
N GLU A 71 1.25 -13.98 -5.00
CA GLU A 71 2.19 -13.92 -6.11
C GLU A 71 3.13 -12.72 -6.03
N ALA A 72 2.77 -11.71 -5.24
CA ALA A 72 3.61 -10.52 -5.05
C ALA A 72 4.64 -10.69 -3.93
N ALA A 73 4.63 -11.82 -3.23
CA ALA A 73 5.57 -12.05 -2.13
C ALA A 73 7.03 -12.01 -2.61
N PRO A 74 7.98 -11.65 -1.75
CA PRO A 74 7.83 -11.29 -0.33
C PRO A 74 7.18 -9.93 -0.13
N LEU A 75 6.40 -9.80 0.95
CA LEU A 75 5.63 -8.59 1.22
C LEU A 75 6.30 -7.76 2.31
N ASP A 76 6.90 -6.63 1.93
CA ASP A 76 7.38 -5.66 2.91
C ASP A 76 6.24 -4.72 3.28
N MET A 77 5.59 -4.12 2.29
CA MET A 77 4.46 -3.23 2.49
C MET A 77 3.39 -3.53 1.45
N VAL A 78 2.12 -3.47 1.87
CA VAL A 78 0.96 -3.62 0.97
C VAL A 78 0.23 -2.29 0.94
N ASP A 79 0.12 -1.69 -0.25
CA ASP A 79 -0.60 -0.43 -0.46
C ASP A 79 -1.97 -0.75 -1.05
N VAL A 80 -3.04 -0.38 -0.35
CA VAL A 80 -4.39 -0.86 -0.63
C VAL A 80 -5.25 0.23 -1.28
N PHE A 81 -5.59 0.02 -2.54
CA PHE A 81 -6.52 0.84 -3.33
C PHE A 81 -7.84 0.09 -3.50
N ARG A 82 -8.50 -0.21 -2.39
CA ARG A 82 -9.79 -0.90 -2.37
C ARG A 82 -10.74 -0.11 -1.48
N ARG A 83 -12.05 -0.37 -1.62
CA ARG A 83 -13.04 0.28 -0.74
C ARG A 83 -12.85 -0.19 0.70
N SER A 84 -13.27 0.66 1.65
CA SER A 84 -13.11 0.35 3.08
C SER A 84 -13.71 -1.00 3.47
N GLU A 85 -14.88 -1.35 2.91
CA GLU A 85 -15.55 -2.62 3.21
C GLU A 85 -14.79 -3.85 2.68
N GLU A 86 -13.84 -3.65 1.76
CA GLU A 86 -12.99 -4.72 1.23
C GLU A 86 -11.62 -4.74 1.88
N ALA A 87 -11.20 -3.63 2.48
CA ALA A 87 -9.84 -3.46 2.97
C ALA A 87 -9.48 -4.40 4.11
N GLY A 88 -10.45 -4.71 4.99
CA GLY A 88 -10.21 -5.61 6.11
C GLY A 88 -9.73 -6.98 5.68
N ALA A 89 -10.35 -7.54 4.65
CA ALA A 89 -9.93 -8.84 4.11
C ALA A 89 -8.52 -8.79 3.52
N VAL A 90 -8.16 -7.67 2.86
CA VAL A 90 -6.82 -7.50 2.31
C VAL A 90 -5.79 -7.42 3.43
N ILE A 91 -6.09 -6.68 4.51
CA ILE A 91 -5.21 -6.61 5.68
C ILE A 91 -4.97 -8.01 6.24
N GLU A 92 -6.02 -8.78 6.44
CA GLU A 92 -5.89 -10.13 7.00
C GLU A 92 -5.06 -11.05 6.12
N GLU A 93 -5.26 -10.99 4.81
CA GLU A 93 -4.44 -11.75 3.86
C GLU A 93 -2.98 -11.32 3.91
N ALA A 94 -2.73 -10.01 3.95
CA ALA A 94 -1.37 -9.47 4.02
C ALA A 94 -0.65 -9.95 5.27
N VAL A 95 -1.34 -9.92 6.42
CA VAL A 95 -0.77 -10.40 7.69
C VAL A 95 -0.45 -11.89 7.60
N ALA A 96 -1.36 -12.69 7.05
CA ALA A 96 -1.17 -14.13 6.89
C ALA A 96 0.03 -14.46 5.98
N LEU A 97 0.32 -13.59 5.03
CA LEU A 97 1.44 -13.75 4.09
C LEU A 97 2.74 -13.12 4.59
N GLY A 98 2.75 -12.57 5.80
CA GLY A 98 3.97 -12.07 6.43
C GLY A 98 4.31 -10.62 6.11
N ALA A 99 3.36 -9.80 5.67
CA ALA A 99 3.61 -8.39 5.43
C ALA A 99 4.05 -7.68 6.71
N LYS A 100 4.98 -6.74 6.58
CA LYS A 100 5.48 -5.96 7.72
C LYS A 100 4.69 -4.69 7.93
N ALA A 101 4.10 -4.15 6.87
CA ALA A 101 3.29 -2.94 6.92
C ALA A 101 2.15 -3.03 5.91
N VAL A 102 1.02 -2.39 6.25
CA VAL A 102 -0.11 -2.23 5.35
C VAL A 102 -0.48 -0.74 5.33
N TRP A 103 -0.70 -0.23 4.13
CA TRP A 103 -1.05 1.16 3.92
C TRP A 103 -2.40 1.25 3.22
N LEU A 104 -3.37 1.89 3.88
CA LEU A 104 -4.70 2.12 3.32
C LEU A 104 -4.77 3.53 2.75
N GLN A 105 -5.13 3.62 1.48
CA GLN A 105 -5.14 4.85 0.71
C GLN A 105 -6.19 5.86 1.24
N LEU A 106 -6.18 7.09 0.73
CA LEU A 106 -7.14 8.13 1.13
C LEU A 106 -8.58 7.62 1.11
N GLY A 107 -9.30 7.86 2.19
CA GLY A 107 -10.69 7.45 2.34
C GLY A 107 -10.88 5.97 2.69
N VAL A 108 -9.80 5.20 2.79
CA VAL A 108 -9.89 3.77 3.11
C VAL A 108 -9.55 3.57 4.58
N ILE A 109 -10.51 3.05 5.33
CA ILE A 109 -10.39 2.84 6.78
C ILE A 109 -10.97 1.48 7.15
N ALA A 110 -10.25 0.71 7.95
CA ALA A 110 -10.68 -0.60 8.44
C ALA A 110 -10.13 -0.80 9.87
N GLU A 111 -10.71 -0.08 10.83
CA GLU A 111 -10.20 0.01 12.20
C GLU A 111 -10.03 -1.33 12.90
N GLU A 112 -11.02 -2.22 12.78
CA GLU A 112 -10.95 -3.51 13.47
C GLU A 112 -9.83 -4.39 12.92
N ALA A 113 -9.74 -4.50 11.59
CA ALA A 113 -8.68 -5.29 10.97
C ALA A 113 -7.31 -4.66 11.22
N ALA A 114 -7.23 -3.32 11.22
CA ALA A 114 -5.99 -2.61 11.53
C ALA A 114 -5.53 -2.91 12.96
N ALA A 115 -6.46 -2.91 13.92
CA ALA A 115 -6.13 -3.21 15.31
C ALA A 115 -5.62 -4.65 15.47
N ARG A 116 -6.24 -5.61 14.76
CA ARG A 116 -5.78 -7.01 14.78
C ARG A 116 -4.39 -7.15 14.17
N ALA A 117 -4.13 -6.46 13.08
CA ALA A 117 -2.81 -6.48 12.44
C ALA A 117 -1.74 -5.89 13.35
N ARG A 118 -2.04 -4.77 13.99
CA ARG A 118 -1.12 -4.13 14.94
C ARG A 118 -0.80 -5.02 16.12
N SER A 119 -1.78 -5.77 16.61
CA SER A 119 -1.55 -6.71 17.72
C SER A 119 -0.59 -7.84 17.33
N ARG A 120 -0.38 -8.05 16.05
CA ARG A 120 0.58 -9.03 15.51
C ARG A 120 1.90 -8.38 15.06
N GLY A 121 2.11 -7.12 15.41
CA GLY A 121 3.35 -6.42 15.08
C GLY A 121 3.40 -5.84 13.68
N VAL A 122 2.28 -5.78 12.96
CA VAL A 122 2.21 -5.19 11.63
C VAL A 122 1.85 -3.71 11.75
N MET A 123 2.65 -2.87 11.11
CA MET A 123 2.38 -1.42 11.06
C MET A 123 1.21 -1.17 10.10
N VAL A 124 0.23 -0.38 10.51
CA VAL A 124 -0.90 -0.02 9.64
C VAL A 124 -1.08 1.48 9.62
N VAL A 125 -1.05 2.05 8.41
CA VAL A 125 -1.36 3.45 8.13
C VAL A 125 -2.68 3.49 7.39
N GLN A 126 -3.59 4.38 7.75
CA GLN A 126 -4.92 4.47 7.15
C GLN A 126 -5.21 5.88 6.67
N ASP A 127 -6.00 5.98 5.60
CA ASP A 127 -6.49 7.27 5.08
C ASP A 127 -5.36 8.24 4.79
N ARG A 128 -4.33 7.74 4.13
CA ARG A 128 -3.17 8.53 3.72
C ARG A 128 -2.73 8.12 2.31
N CYS A 129 -2.01 9.02 1.65
CA CYS A 129 -1.43 8.74 0.33
C CYS A 129 0.08 8.91 0.40
N PRO A 130 0.88 7.91 0.02
CA PRO A 130 2.35 8.04 0.07
C PRO A 130 2.86 9.22 -0.74
N ALA A 131 2.23 9.54 -1.86
CA ALA A 131 2.63 10.67 -2.71
C ALA A 131 2.38 12.02 -2.02
N ILE A 132 1.42 12.10 -1.11
CA ILE A 132 1.14 13.30 -0.32
C ILE A 132 2.05 13.33 0.91
N GLU A 133 2.21 12.20 1.58
CA GLU A 133 3.00 12.12 2.80
C GLU A 133 4.50 12.34 2.57
N TRP A 134 5.02 11.91 1.42
CA TRP A 134 6.44 12.06 1.09
C TRP A 134 6.91 13.51 1.22
N PRO A 135 6.30 14.50 0.52
CA PRO A 135 6.69 15.90 0.70
C PRO A 135 6.26 16.46 2.07
N ARG A 136 5.08 16.06 2.58
CA ARG A 136 4.60 16.57 3.87
C ARG A 136 5.58 16.26 5.00
N LEU A 137 6.21 15.09 4.95
CA LEU A 137 7.17 14.65 5.97
C LEU A 137 8.60 15.08 5.66
N GLY A 138 8.80 15.90 4.63
CA GLY A 138 10.12 16.43 4.30
C GLY A 138 11.08 15.42 3.70
N LEU A 139 10.56 14.39 3.04
CA LEU A 139 11.39 13.31 2.51
C LEU A 139 12.05 13.63 1.17
N ASP A 140 11.65 14.71 0.53
CA ASP A 140 12.25 15.19 -0.73
C ASP A 140 13.64 15.82 -0.51
N GLY A 141 13.90 16.24 0.68
CA GLY A 141 15.19 16.82 1.02
C GLY A 141 16.19 15.73 1.37
#